data_476d2ed0026fa152feec051459d2206b
#
_entry.id   476d2ed0026fa152feec051459d2206b
#
_cell.length_a   1.000
_cell.length_b   1.000
_cell.length_c   1.000
_cell.angle_alpha   90.00
_cell.angle_beta   90.00
_cell.angle_gamma   90.00
#
_symmetry.space_group_name_H-M   'P 1'
#
loop_
_entity.id
_entity.type
_entity.pdbx_description
1 polymer ?
#
loop_
_entity_poly.entity_id
_entity_poly.type
_entity_poly.pdbx_seq_one_letter_code
_entity_poly.pdbx_strand_id
1 'polypeptide(L)'
;MAYVRFQSAEPTAEGRHPGFFGLINTLSRAGRLTPEQEEFRRTNHAWYEAHYTNPTTVDPTVYDHSVNPGATAWFKESAEALVARAAGYLEILDAHGLRCDKLVSHQAPGRIVYEDDDQIVVVPFSA
;
A
#
# COMPACT_ATOMS: atom_id res chain seq x y z
N MET A 1 -10.68 -16.63 2.20
CA MET A 1 -9.53 -15.92 1.62
C MET A 1 -9.09 -14.82 2.55
N ALA A 2 -7.80 -14.60 2.70
CA ALA A 2 -7.30 -13.52 3.54
C ALA A 2 -6.71 -12.40 2.70
N TYR A 3 -6.70 -11.20 3.27
CA TYR A 3 -6.16 -9.98 2.66
C TYR A 3 -5.10 -9.40 3.59
N VAL A 4 -4.06 -8.82 3.01
CA VAL A 4 -2.90 -8.32 3.74
C VAL A 4 -2.64 -6.87 3.38
N ARG A 5 -2.39 -6.03 4.39
CA ARG A 5 -1.98 -4.65 4.21
C ARG A 5 -0.85 -4.31 5.18
N PHE A 6 0.12 -3.57 4.69
CA PHE A 6 1.18 -3.01 5.53
C PHE A 6 0.96 -1.50 5.58
N GLN A 7 0.71 -0.97 6.77
CA GLN A 7 0.42 0.45 6.91
C GLN A 7 1.10 1.03 8.14
N SER A 8 1.27 2.34 8.15
CA SER A 8 1.88 3.05 9.27
C SER A 8 1.16 2.71 10.57
N ALA A 9 1.94 2.39 11.63
CA ALA A 9 1.40 2.22 12.97
C ALA A 9 0.85 3.53 13.54
N GLU A 10 1.47 4.67 13.14
CA GLU A 10 1.05 5.99 13.57
C GLU A 10 0.12 6.61 12.53
N PRO A 11 -1.03 7.16 12.93
CA PRO A 11 -1.91 7.85 12.00
C PRO A 11 -1.36 9.23 11.60
N THR A 12 -1.80 9.72 10.45
CA THR A 12 -1.57 11.12 10.05
C THR A 12 -2.45 12.05 10.88
N ALA A 13 -2.27 13.37 10.72
CA ALA A 13 -3.11 14.37 11.37
C ALA A 13 -4.60 14.20 11.04
N GLU A 14 -4.90 13.63 9.86
CA GLU A 14 -6.28 13.35 9.43
C GLU A 14 -6.79 11.99 9.89
N GLY A 15 -6.01 11.26 10.70
CA GLY A 15 -6.38 9.96 11.21
C GLY A 15 -6.20 8.80 10.23
N ARG A 16 -5.44 9.00 9.16
CA ARG A 16 -5.20 7.97 8.14
C ARG A 16 -3.93 7.20 8.45
N HIS A 17 -3.88 5.95 8.01
CA HIS A 17 -2.69 5.10 8.10
C HIS A 17 -2.15 4.83 6.70
N PRO A 18 -1.14 5.62 6.22
CA PRO A 18 -0.58 5.40 4.89
C PRO A 18 0.04 4.01 4.76
N GLY A 19 -0.05 3.44 3.56
CA GLY A 19 0.65 2.22 3.23
C GLY A 19 2.14 2.46 3.01
N PHE A 20 2.91 1.39 2.89
CA PHE A 20 4.37 1.49 2.79
C PHE A 20 4.85 2.22 1.53
N PHE A 21 4.14 2.10 0.40
CA PHE A 21 4.49 2.86 -0.81
C PHE A 21 4.39 4.37 -0.58
N GLY A 22 3.32 4.83 0.05
CA GLY A 22 3.13 6.24 0.34
C GLY A 22 4.20 6.77 1.29
N LEU A 23 4.56 6.00 2.31
CA LEU A 23 5.58 6.38 3.27
C LEU A 23 6.96 6.52 2.62
N ILE A 24 7.38 5.53 1.82
CA ILE A 24 8.70 5.59 1.19
C ILE A 24 8.77 6.71 0.15
N ASN A 25 7.69 6.95 -0.58
CA ASN A 25 7.62 8.05 -1.53
C ASN A 25 7.72 9.41 -0.82
N THR A 26 7.12 9.55 0.36
CA THR A 26 7.24 10.77 1.16
C THR A 26 8.69 11.01 1.59
N LEU A 27 9.40 9.97 2.05
CA LEU A 27 10.82 10.08 2.41
C LEU A 27 11.67 10.45 1.20
N SER A 28 11.38 9.86 0.04
CA SER A 28 12.10 10.17 -1.20
C SER A 28 11.93 11.63 -1.60
N ARG A 29 10.69 12.12 -1.60
CA ARG A 29 10.41 13.52 -1.94
C ARG A 29 11.07 14.51 -0.96
N ALA A 30 11.22 14.11 0.29
CA ALA A 30 11.89 14.92 1.31
C ALA A 30 13.41 14.82 1.24
N GLY A 31 13.98 14.02 0.32
CA GLY A 31 15.42 13.84 0.18
C GLY A 31 16.05 13.08 1.35
N ARG A 32 15.29 12.23 2.03
CA ARG A 32 15.73 11.56 3.26
C ARG A 32 16.31 10.17 3.04
N LEU A 33 16.12 9.60 1.86
CA LEU A 33 16.66 8.28 1.55
C LEU A 33 18.14 8.36 1.19
N THR A 34 18.92 7.34 1.61
CA THR A 34 20.30 7.20 1.16
C THR A 34 20.33 6.83 -0.33
N PRO A 35 21.48 6.98 -1.03
CA PRO A 35 21.58 6.54 -2.43
C PRO A 35 21.20 5.07 -2.63
N GLU A 36 21.57 4.19 -1.71
CA GLU A 36 21.23 2.78 -1.76
C GLU A 36 19.73 2.54 -1.58
N GLN A 37 19.10 3.30 -0.68
CA GLN A 37 17.66 3.22 -0.46
C GLN A 37 16.86 3.74 -1.66
N GLU A 38 17.35 4.81 -2.31
CA GLU A 38 16.75 5.31 -3.56
C GLU A 38 16.86 4.28 -4.68
N GLU A 39 17.99 3.61 -4.79
CA GLU A 39 18.17 2.55 -5.79
C GLU A 39 17.21 1.39 -5.52
N PHE A 40 17.09 0.97 -4.26
CA PHE A 40 16.11 -0.05 -3.87
C PHE A 40 14.70 0.38 -4.28
N ARG A 41 14.31 1.62 -3.97
CA ARG A 41 12.97 2.13 -4.28
C ARG A 41 12.71 2.09 -5.79
N ARG A 42 13.63 2.59 -6.61
CA ARG A 42 13.48 2.59 -8.07
C ARG A 42 13.33 1.18 -8.62
N THR A 43 14.21 0.29 -8.21
CA THR A 43 14.23 -1.09 -8.70
C THR A 43 12.96 -1.84 -8.32
N ASN A 44 12.53 -1.70 -7.07
CA ASN A 44 11.37 -2.44 -6.59
C ASN A 44 10.04 -1.81 -7.04
N HIS A 45 9.98 -0.50 -7.19
CA HIS A 45 8.81 0.14 -7.80
C HIS A 45 8.62 -0.32 -9.25
N ALA A 46 9.70 -0.43 -10.02
CA ALA A 46 9.64 -0.94 -11.39
C ALA A 46 9.15 -2.39 -11.41
N TRP A 47 9.59 -3.20 -10.46
CA TRP A 47 9.10 -4.57 -10.34
C TRP A 47 7.60 -4.63 -10.05
N TYR A 48 7.12 -3.82 -9.10
CA TYR A 48 5.69 -3.75 -8.79
C TYR A 48 4.89 -3.25 -10.00
N GLU A 49 5.37 -2.24 -10.72
CA GLU A 49 4.69 -1.76 -11.93
C GLU A 49 4.52 -2.87 -12.97
N ALA A 50 5.50 -3.77 -13.07
CA ALA A 50 5.46 -4.88 -14.02
C ALA A 50 4.55 -6.04 -13.57
N HIS A 51 4.31 -6.19 -12.27
CA HIS A 51 3.64 -7.37 -11.70
C HIS A 51 2.36 -7.06 -10.92
N TYR A 52 2.03 -5.79 -10.77
CA TYR A 52 0.93 -5.35 -9.91
C TYR A 52 0.17 -4.22 -10.61
N THR A 53 -1.06 -4.49 -10.98
CA THR A 53 -1.86 -3.52 -11.73
C THR A 53 -2.16 -2.29 -10.88
N ASN A 54 -1.93 -1.10 -11.45
CA ASN A 54 -2.40 0.14 -10.86
C ASN A 54 -3.90 0.25 -11.14
N PRO A 55 -4.77 0.18 -10.12
CA PRO A 55 -6.22 0.20 -10.33
C PRO A 55 -6.74 1.40 -11.14
N THR A 56 -6.05 2.55 -11.05
CA THR A 56 -6.48 3.75 -11.80
C THR A 56 -6.31 3.60 -13.30
N THR A 57 -5.53 2.64 -13.78
CA THR A 57 -5.40 2.35 -15.22
C THR A 57 -6.62 1.58 -15.75
N VAL A 58 -7.40 0.95 -14.87
CA VAL A 58 -8.62 0.21 -15.20
C VAL A 58 -9.84 1.08 -14.93
N ASP A 59 -9.90 1.71 -13.76
CA ASP A 59 -10.95 2.62 -13.35
C ASP A 59 -10.34 3.89 -12.77
N PRO A 60 -10.32 5.01 -13.53
CA PRO A 60 -9.70 6.25 -13.05
C PRO A 60 -10.33 6.82 -11.78
N THR A 61 -11.54 6.40 -11.40
CA THR A 61 -12.25 6.92 -10.23
C THR A 61 -11.99 6.11 -8.96
N VAL A 62 -11.24 5.00 -9.05
CA VAL A 62 -11.09 4.08 -7.90
C VAL A 62 -10.53 4.78 -6.66
N TYR A 63 -9.59 5.70 -6.83
CA TYR A 63 -9.02 6.50 -5.75
C TYR A 63 -9.52 7.94 -5.73
N ASP A 64 -10.53 8.27 -6.52
CA ASP A 64 -11.14 9.60 -6.48
C ASP A 64 -11.87 9.76 -5.15
N HIS A 65 -11.42 10.70 -4.33
CA HIS A 65 -11.95 10.90 -2.99
C HIS A 65 -13.45 11.28 -2.99
N SER A 66 -13.91 11.94 -4.04
CA SER A 66 -15.34 12.31 -4.15
C SER A 66 -16.22 11.13 -4.51
N VAL A 67 -15.66 10.09 -5.14
CA VAL A 67 -16.38 8.87 -5.56
C VAL A 67 -16.22 7.78 -4.52
N ASN A 68 -14.99 7.55 -4.07
CA ASN A 68 -14.60 6.46 -3.17
C ASN A 68 -13.79 7.01 -1.99
N PRO A 69 -14.41 7.74 -1.06
CA PRO A 69 -13.69 8.30 0.07
C PRO A 69 -13.11 7.21 0.95
N GLY A 70 -11.84 7.37 1.33
CA GLY A 70 -11.15 6.42 2.20
C GLY A 70 -10.73 5.13 1.50
N ALA A 71 -10.65 5.12 0.17
CA ALA A 71 -10.24 3.93 -0.59
C ALA A 71 -8.85 3.45 -0.18
N THR A 72 -8.72 2.16 0.12
CA THR A 72 -7.49 1.51 0.58
C THR A 72 -7.27 0.19 -0.14
N ALA A 73 -6.03 -0.04 -0.56
CA ALA A 73 -5.65 -1.28 -1.24
C ALA A 73 -5.18 -2.34 -0.24
N TRP A 74 -5.57 -3.58 -0.49
CA TRP A 74 -5.13 -4.75 0.25
C TRP A 74 -4.65 -5.80 -0.76
N PHE A 75 -3.50 -6.43 -0.47
CA PHE A 75 -3.07 -7.60 -1.25
C PHE A 75 -3.97 -8.77 -0.93
N LYS A 76 -4.24 -9.61 -1.92
CA LYS A 76 -4.74 -10.97 -1.65
C LYS A 76 -3.59 -11.80 -1.10
N GLU A 77 -3.84 -12.62 -0.09
CA GLU A 77 -2.82 -13.48 0.51
C GLU A 77 -2.16 -14.39 -0.53
N SER A 78 -2.91 -14.82 -1.54
CA SER A 78 -2.40 -15.64 -2.62
C SER A 78 -1.35 -14.96 -3.50
N ALA A 79 -1.26 -13.63 -3.45
CA ALA A 79 -0.23 -12.87 -4.17
C ALA A 79 1.07 -12.88 -3.36
N GLU A 80 1.63 -14.06 -3.11
CA GLU A 80 2.75 -14.29 -2.20
C GLU A 80 3.99 -13.46 -2.53
N ALA A 81 4.35 -13.36 -3.81
CA ALA A 81 5.53 -12.59 -4.23
C ALA A 81 5.37 -11.10 -3.95
N LEU A 82 4.17 -10.56 -4.13
CA LEU A 82 3.88 -9.17 -3.86
C LEU A 82 3.96 -8.87 -2.36
N VAL A 83 3.41 -9.76 -1.54
CA VAL A 83 3.44 -9.63 -0.07
C VAL A 83 4.88 -9.75 0.45
N ALA A 84 5.63 -10.75 -0.03
CA ALA A 84 6.99 -11.01 0.44
C ALA A 84 7.93 -9.84 0.12
N ARG A 85 7.75 -9.21 -1.03
CA ARG A 85 8.63 -8.12 -1.48
C ARG A 85 8.49 -6.84 -0.65
N ALA A 86 7.42 -6.72 0.12
CA ALA A 86 7.23 -5.58 1.02
C ALA A 86 8.33 -5.51 2.11
N ALA A 87 8.94 -6.65 2.48
CA ALA A 87 9.90 -6.72 3.59
C ALA A 87 11.05 -5.71 3.45
N GLY A 88 11.61 -5.53 2.25
CA GLY A 88 12.70 -4.59 2.03
C GLY A 88 12.28 -3.13 2.25
N TYR A 89 11.05 -2.78 1.87
CA TYR A 89 10.50 -1.45 2.17
C TYR A 89 10.35 -1.24 3.67
N LEU A 90 9.86 -2.26 4.39
CA LEU A 90 9.65 -2.17 5.82
C LEU A 90 10.96 -1.97 6.58
N GLU A 91 12.05 -2.61 6.12
CA GLU A 91 13.38 -2.42 6.70
C GLU A 91 13.84 -0.97 6.56
N ILE A 92 13.67 -0.38 5.38
CA ILE A 92 14.04 1.02 5.14
C ILE A 92 13.23 1.95 6.04
N LEU A 93 11.91 1.74 6.09
CA LEU A 93 11.02 2.57 6.91
C LEU A 93 11.38 2.47 8.39
N ASP A 94 11.67 1.25 8.87
CA ASP A 94 12.08 1.05 10.25
C ASP A 94 13.38 1.80 10.58
N ALA A 95 14.33 1.80 9.64
CA ALA A 95 15.59 2.56 9.80
C ALA A 95 15.34 4.07 9.92
N HIS A 96 14.22 4.57 9.43
CA HIS A 96 13.81 5.97 9.57
C HIS A 96 12.83 6.20 10.72
N GLY A 97 12.63 5.20 11.58
CA GLY A 97 11.71 5.29 12.72
C GLY A 97 10.24 5.22 12.34
N LEU A 98 9.92 4.75 11.14
CA LEU A 98 8.54 4.63 10.65
C LEU A 98 8.11 3.16 10.67
N ARG A 99 7.48 2.74 11.77
CA ARG A 99 7.00 1.37 11.90
C ARG A 99 5.70 1.17 11.12
N CYS A 100 5.64 0.06 10.39
CA CYS A 100 4.41 -0.39 9.74
C CYS A 100 3.88 -1.65 10.43
N ASP A 101 2.57 -1.70 10.60
CA ASP A 101 1.89 -2.89 11.08
C ASP A 101 1.46 -3.74 9.88
N LYS A 102 1.57 -5.06 10.02
CA LYS A 102 0.99 -6.00 9.06
C LYS A 102 -0.42 -6.34 9.53
N LEU A 103 -1.41 -5.96 8.73
CA LEU A 103 -2.80 -6.28 9.00
C LEU A 103 -3.22 -7.47 8.14
N VAL A 104 -3.94 -8.41 8.74
CA VAL A 104 -4.51 -9.55 8.03
C VAL A 104 -6.01 -9.57 8.32
N SER A 105 -6.81 -9.63 7.25
CA SER A 105 -8.27 -9.72 7.37
C SER A 105 -8.74 -10.96 6.64
N HIS A 106 -9.55 -11.80 7.30
CA HIS A 106 -10.08 -13.02 6.72
C HIS A 106 -11.34 -12.80 5.89
N GLN A 107 -11.79 -11.56 5.80
CA GLN A 107 -12.89 -11.13 4.93
C GLN A 107 -12.58 -9.73 4.43
N ALA A 108 -13.27 -9.27 3.38
CA ALA A 108 -13.04 -7.93 2.86
C ALA A 108 -13.27 -6.90 3.96
N PRO A 109 -12.27 -6.04 4.25
CA PRO A 109 -12.34 -5.08 5.36
C PRO A 109 -13.15 -3.83 5.04
N GLY A 110 -13.88 -3.83 3.95
CA GLY A 110 -14.75 -2.75 3.51
C GLY A 110 -15.52 -3.19 2.27
N ARG A 111 -16.24 -2.24 1.68
CA ARG A 111 -16.96 -2.48 0.42
C ARG A 111 -15.95 -2.46 -0.73
N ILE A 112 -15.90 -3.52 -1.51
CA ILE A 112 -14.97 -3.65 -2.63
C ILE A 112 -15.42 -2.72 -3.77
N VAL A 113 -14.53 -1.83 -4.21
CA VAL A 113 -14.73 -0.94 -5.35
C VAL A 113 -13.86 -1.30 -6.54
N TYR A 114 -12.86 -2.16 -6.33
CA TYR A 114 -12.00 -2.71 -7.39
C TYR A 114 -11.44 -4.04 -6.92
N GLU A 115 -11.29 -4.97 -7.83
CA GLU A 115 -10.67 -6.27 -7.55
C GLU A 115 -10.00 -6.83 -8.78
N ASP A 116 -8.82 -7.42 -8.59
CA ASP A 116 -8.14 -8.26 -9.58
C ASP A 116 -7.56 -9.49 -8.90
N ASP A 117 -6.72 -10.27 -9.60
CA ASP A 117 -6.17 -11.51 -9.05
C ASP A 117 -5.28 -11.31 -7.82
N ASP A 118 -4.72 -10.11 -7.64
CA ASP A 118 -3.69 -9.85 -6.64
C ASP A 118 -4.14 -8.93 -5.52
N GLN A 119 -5.24 -8.19 -5.70
CA GLN A 119 -5.62 -7.14 -4.77
C GLN A 119 -7.12 -6.85 -4.76
N ILE A 120 -7.55 -6.21 -3.68
CA ILE A 120 -8.82 -5.50 -3.63
C ILE A 120 -8.57 -4.06 -3.21
N VAL A 121 -9.44 -3.15 -3.65
CA VAL A 121 -9.52 -1.80 -3.10
C VAL A 121 -10.88 -1.69 -2.44
N VAL A 122 -10.88 -1.24 -1.19
CA VAL A 122 -12.11 -1.14 -0.40
C VAL A 122 -12.30 0.28 0.12
N VAL A 123 -13.56 0.63 0.32
CA VAL A 123 -13.95 1.81 1.08
C VAL A 123 -14.57 1.35 2.39
N PRO A 124 -14.49 2.15 3.47
CA PRO A 124 -15.11 1.78 4.74
C PRO A 124 -16.59 1.44 4.57
N PHE A 125 -17.06 0.45 5.30
CA PHE A 125 -18.51 0.19 5.37
C PHE A 125 -19.19 1.43 5.92
N SER A 126 -20.35 1.74 5.40
CA SER A 126 -21.13 2.87 5.88
C SER A 126 -21.54 2.68 7.34
N ALA A 127 -21.39 3.72 8.11
CA ALA A 127 -21.83 3.72 9.51
C ALA A 127 -23.35 3.81 9.57
#